data_3a28376f6f7cb557837db7174f4d8649
#
_entry.id   3a28376f6f7cb557837db7174f4d8649
#
_cell.length_a   1.000
_cell.length_b   1.000
_cell.length_c   1.000
_cell.angle_alpha   90.00
_cell.angle_beta   90.00
_cell.angle_gamma   90.00
#
_symmetry.space_group_name_H-M   'P 1'
#
loop_
_entity.id
_entity.type
_entity.pdbx_description
1 polymer ?
#
loop_
_entity_poly.entity_id
_entity_poly.type
_entity_poly.pdbx_seq_one_letter_code
_entity_poly.pdbx_strand_id
1 'polypeptide(L)'
;MSKTSITGPWFKTTKDRLEETKELMKNRGQKDGLDPNLYEKEYQEKYCDRVSYNVTGTVRRYPNQITVRDKTLVIPCEDGRMVNRLRNNGYDAWGCDVSEFAINEAGRGTAWKKKIQPYIFLDNILDTKIEENTYDTIVCRYLGEHFEDDQIEIFLDNIHKITKRFVYFGITSIKSPHFYLDDTHVAEYDLKQWEEILTRNNRFEIYKRKPTSEEWLLKVIKDRPQVEEFIPNEGILPIGHHYLGDFQGIRKSDLNDEDFLKGLVEDSVIKASCKIINTASYKYFPYGISVVCLLEESHLSIHTYPEYGMCFIDIFTCGEEATPKIAMDHLQEVLMPTSVSVKEIIRGKNDRR
;
A
#
# COMPACT_ATOMS: atom_id res chain seq x y z
N MET A 1 35.68 -39.35 -19.35
CA MET A 1 35.03 -38.02 -19.42
C MET A 1 35.24 -37.33 -18.10
N SER A 2 36.20 -36.41 -18.05
CA SER A 2 36.62 -35.71 -16.85
C SER A 2 35.61 -34.63 -16.50
N LYS A 3 35.11 -34.67 -15.24
CA LYS A 3 34.31 -33.56 -14.67
C LYS A 3 35.28 -32.41 -14.40
N THR A 4 35.25 -31.39 -15.25
CA THR A 4 35.88 -30.10 -14.99
C THR A 4 35.12 -29.41 -13.87
N SER A 5 35.73 -29.31 -12.69
CA SER A 5 35.25 -28.50 -11.59
C SER A 5 35.35 -27.01 -12.00
N ILE A 6 34.23 -26.33 -12.06
CA ILE A 6 34.20 -24.89 -12.25
C ILE A 6 34.55 -24.26 -10.89
N THR A 7 35.85 -23.98 -10.70
CA THR A 7 36.36 -23.20 -9.56
C THR A 7 36.51 -21.75 -10.00
N GLY A 8 35.42 -20.99 -9.92
CA GLY A 8 35.49 -19.53 -10.00
C GLY A 8 35.49 -18.93 -8.59
N PRO A 9 35.91 -17.68 -8.39
CA PRO A 9 36.00 -17.02 -7.07
C PRO A 9 34.62 -16.89 -6.36
N TRP A 10 33.55 -17.36 -6.97
CA TRP A 10 32.18 -17.29 -6.54
C TRP A 10 31.72 -18.46 -5.66
N PHE A 11 32.49 -19.52 -5.48
CA PHE A 11 32.14 -20.71 -4.70
C PHE A 11 32.93 -20.82 -3.39
N LYS A 12 33.12 -19.69 -2.68
CA LYS A 12 33.62 -19.75 -1.30
C LYS A 12 32.51 -20.34 -0.42
N THR A 13 32.88 -21.27 0.45
CA THR A 13 31.94 -21.83 1.44
C THR A 13 31.52 -20.75 2.44
N THR A 14 30.39 -20.93 3.12
CA THR A 14 29.92 -20.01 4.17
C THR A 14 31.00 -19.80 5.25
N LYS A 15 31.83 -20.82 5.48
CA LYS A 15 32.95 -20.79 6.45
C LYS A 15 34.09 -19.88 5.96
N ASP A 16 34.43 -19.97 4.68
CA ASP A 16 35.50 -19.14 4.09
C ASP A 16 35.07 -17.65 4.09
N ARG A 17 33.79 -17.37 3.81
CA ARG A 17 33.22 -16.02 3.88
C ARG A 17 33.23 -15.47 5.30
N LEU A 18 32.92 -16.30 6.30
CA LEU A 18 32.93 -15.92 7.71
C LEU A 18 34.34 -15.57 8.22
N GLU A 19 35.35 -16.31 7.79
CA GLU A 19 36.75 -16.04 8.14
C GLU A 19 37.24 -14.75 7.48
N GLU A 20 36.93 -14.54 6.20
CA GLU A 20 37.26 -13.33 5.46
C GLU A 20 36.55 -12.09 6.08
N THR A 21 35.30 -12.22 6.49
CA THR A 21 34.53 -11.19 7.21
C THR A 21 35.19 -10.84 8.54
N LYS A 22 35.66 -11.82 9.30
CA LYS A 22 36.36 -11.59 10.57
C LYS A 22 37.69 -10.86 10.38
N GLU A 23 38.38 -11.11 9.27
CA GLU A 23 39.65 -10.46 8.96
C GLU A 23 39.41 -9.00 8.51
N LEU A 24 38.36 -8.75 7.73
CA LEU A 24 37.90 -7.41 7.38
C LEU A 24 37.44 -6.61 8.62
N MET A 25 36.77 -7.24 9.58
CA MET A 25 36.38 -6.62 10.86
C MET A 25 37.59 -6.15 11.66
N LYS A 26 38.72 -6.88 11.62
CA LYS A 26 39.96 -6.52 12.34
C LYS A 26 40.70 -5.34 11.73
N ASN A 27 40.53 -5.15 10.42
CA ASN A 27 41.29 -4.16 9.63
C ASN A 27 40.47 -2.90 9.33
N ARG A 28 39.30 -2.75 9.95
CA ARG A 28 38.38 -1.64 9.70
C ARG A 28 38.95 -0.34 10.25
N GLY A 29 39.35 0.54 9.36
CA GLY A 29 39.62 1.95 9.67
C GLY A 29 38.32 2.74 9.74
N GLN A 30 38.40 4.01 10.11
CA GLN A 30 37.28 4.93 10.06
C GLN A 30 36.77 5.00 8.60
N LYS A 31 35.52 4.71 8.36
CA LYS A 31 34.88 4.77 7.04
C LYS A 31 34.21 6.12 6.88
N ASP A 32 34.35 6.72 5.73
CA ASP A 32 33.58 7.90 5.34
C ASP A 32 32.18 7.47 4.85
N GLY A 33 31.15 8.22 5.22
CA GLY A 33 29.78 7.99 4.76
C GLY A 33 29.61 8.16 3.25
N LEU A 34 28.39 8.17 2.78
CA LEU A 34 28.07 8.25 1.35
C LEU A 34 28.55 9.58 0.75
N ASP A 35 29.73 9.56 0.11
CA ASP A 35 30.17 10.63 -0.79
C ASP A 35 29.59 10.35 -2.19
N PRO A 36 28.75 11.24 -2.74
CA PRO A 36 28.18 11.05 -4.08
C PRO A 36 29.23 10.82 -5.17
N ASN A 37 30.41 11.44 -5.07
CA ASN A 37 31.47 11.26 -6.06
C ASN A 37 32.19 9.91 -5.93
N LEU A 38 32.37 9.42 -4.69
CA LEU A 38 32.95 8.11 -4.43
C LEU A 38 31.94 7.01 -4.85
N TYR A 39 30.67 7.18 -4.52
CA TYR A 39 29.58 6.29 -4.92
C TYR A 39 29.47 6.19 -6.45
N GLU A 40 29.56 7.31 -7.16
CA GLU A 40 29.55 7.36 -8.64
C GLU A 40 30.70 6.54 -9.23
N LYS A 41 31.92 6.68 -8.69
CA LYS A 41 33.08 5.96 -9.14
C LYS A 41 33.00 4.45 -8.88
N GLU A 42 32.56 4.07 -7.68
CA GLU A 42 32.41 2.66 -7.30
C GLU A 42 31.23 2.00 -8.03
N TYR A 43 30.15 2.73 -8.30
CA TYR A 43 29.03 2.26 -9.09
C TYR A 43 29.47 1.88 -10.51
N GLN A 44 30.31 2.70 -11.14
CA GLN A 44 30.88 2.41 -12.45
C GLN A 44 31.72 1.13 -12.46
N GLU A 45 32.51 0.90 -11.43
CA GLU A 45 33.51 -0.18 -11.39
C GLU A 45 32.94 -1.52 -10.88
N LYS A 46 32.02 -1.52 -9.96
CA LYS A 46 31.61 -2.73 -9.20
C LYS A 46 30.16 -3.19 -9.40
N TYR A 47 29.22 -2.31 -9.66
CA TYR A 47 27.79 -2.62 -9.50
C TYR A 47 27.01 -2.84 -10.79
N CYS A 48 27.42 -2.31 -11.93
CA CYS A 48 26.65 -2.41 -13.19
C CYS A 48 26.37 -3.84 -13.64
N ASP A 49 27.12 -4.85 -13.20
CA ASP A 49 26.97 -6.24 -13.65
C ASP A 49 26.34 -7.19 -12.62
N ARG A 50 26.10 -6.77 -11.38
CA ARG A 50 25.89 -7.73 -10.28
C ARG A 50 24.47 -7.95 -9.80
N VAL A 51 23.53 -7.08 -10.04
CA VAL A 51 22.28 -7.16 -9.27
C VAL A 51 21.07 -7.59 -10.08
N SER A 52 20.83 -8.89 -10.11
CA SER A 52 19.54 -9.47 -10.47
C SER A 52 18.72 -9.73 -9.21
N TYR A 53 18.12 -8.70 -8.61
CA TYR A 53 17.25 -8.89 -7.46
C TYR A 53 15.85 -9.36 -7.88
N ASN A 54 15.34 -10.36 -7.16
CA ASN A 54 13.98 -10.86 -7.34
C ASN A 54 12.96 -9.96 -6.63
N VAL A 55 12.84 -8.71 -7.06
CA VAL A 55 11.99 -7.69 -6.47
C VAL A 55 10.51 -7.96 -6.67
N THR A 56 10.14 -8.60 -7.79
CA THR A 56 8.75 -8.99 -8.04
C THR A 56 8.23 -9.92 -6.93
N GLY A 57 9.10 -10.78 -6.38
CA GLY A 57 8.77 -11.60 -5.21
C GLY A 57 8.51 -10.79 -3.94
N THR A 58 9.20 -9.66 -3.79
CA THR A 58 9.08 -8.74 -2.64
C THR A 58 7.74 -8.02 -2.63
N VAL A 59 7.39 -7.34 -3.71
CA VAL A 59 6.11 -6.60 -3.83
C VAL A 59 4.92 -7.57 -3.83
N ARG A 60 5.04 -8.74 -4.46
CA ARG A 60 4.00 -9.79 -4.45
C ARG A 60 3.76 -10.41 -3.07
N ARG A 61 4.65 -10.25 -2.10
CA ARG A 61 4.44 -10.73 -0.72
C ARG A 61 3.38 -9.91 0.02
N TYR A 62 3.12 -8.70 -0.43
CA TYR A 62 2.21 -7.76 0.23
C TYR A 62 1.16 -7.19 -0.73
N PRO A 63 0.40 -8.06 -1.46
CA PRO A 63 -0.48 -7.62 -2.55
C PRO A 63 -1.64 -6.72 -2.09
N ASN A 64 -2.00 -6.80 -0.81
CA ASN A 64 -3.06 -5.97 -0.24
C ASN A 64 -2.54 -4.61 0.27
N GLN A 65 -1.23 -4.48 0.49
CA GLN A 65 -0.60 -3.27 1.00
C GLN A 65 0.05 -2.46 -0.10
N ILE A 66 0.68 -3.13 -1.07
CA ILE A 66 1.32 -2.51 -2.25
C ILE A 66 0.58 -3.01 -3.47
N THR A 67 -0.24 -2.16 -4.06
CA THR A 67 -1.10 -2.52 -5.20
C THR A 67 -0.61 -1.90 -6.50
N VAL A 68 -1.10 -2.43 -7.63
CA VAL A 68 -0.78 -1.85 -8.96
C VAL A 68 -1.34 -0.45 -9.15
N ARG A 69 -2.28 -0.03 -8.30
CA ARG A 69 -2.87 1.32 -8.31
C ARG A 69 -2.03 2.33 -7.53
N ASP A 70 -1.13 1.86 -6.67
CA ASP A 70 -0.28 2.73 -5.86
C ASP A 70 0.79 3.37 -6.74
N LYS A 71 0.95 4.69 -6.65
CA LYS A 71 2.11 5.37 -7.20
C LYS A 71 3.32 5.01 -6.34
N THR A 72 4.21 4.21 -6.90
CA THR A 72 5.33 3.60 -6.17
C THR A 72 6.66 4.23 -6.55
N LEU A 73 7.45 4.67 -5.56
CA LEU A 73 8.82 5.11 -5.78
C LEU A 73 9.81 4.02 -5.36
N VAL A 74 10.80 3.77 -6.19
CA VAL A 74 11.96 2.92 -5.88
C VAL A 74 13.15 3.83 -5.58
N ILE A 75 13.79 3.66 -4.42
CA ILE A 75 14.95 4.42 -3.98
C ILE A 75 15.91 3.55 -3.16
N PRO A 76 17.22 3.49 -3.50
CA PRO A 76 17.80 3.94 -4.77
C PRO A 76 17.24 3.10 -5.93
N CYS A 77 17.08 3.69 -7.09
CA CYS A 77 16.59 2.94 -8.24
C CYS A 77 17.69 2.36 -9.10
N GLU A 78 18.94 2.74 -8.83
CA GLU A 78 20.11 2.34 -9.59
C GLU A 78 19.89 2.58 -11.09
N ASP A 79 20.20 1.61 -11.95
CA ASP A 79 20.00 1.70 -13.40
C ASP A 79 18.50 1.64 -13.81
N GLY A 80 17.59 1.46 -12.87
CA GLY A 80 16.14 1.42 -13.08
C GLY A 80 15.57 0.04 -13.43
N ARG A 81 16.35 -1.05 -13.34
CA ARG A 81 15.84 -2.41 -13.62
C ARG A 81 14.66 -2.79 -12.75
N MET A 82 14.65 -2.35 -11.49
CA MET A 82 13.51 -2.57 -10.58
C MET A 82 12.26 -1.85 -11.08
N VAL A 83 12.38 -0.58 -11.44
CA VAL A 83 11.29 0.21 -12.02
C VAL A 83 10.74 -0.47 -13.28
N ASN A 84 11.62 -0.89 -14.20
CA ASN A 84 11.21 -1.61 -15.40
C ASN A 84 10.42 -2.90 -15.07
N ARG A 85 10.88 -3.67 -14.10
CA ARG A 85 10.22 -4.92 -13.71
C ARG A 85 8.86 -4.66 -13.06
N LEU A 86 8.73 -3.66 -12.20
CA LEU A 86 7.45 -3.28 -11.61
C LEU A 86 6.47 -2.79 -12.69
N ARG A 87 6.90 -1.90 -13.59
CA ARG A 87 6.06 -1.41 -14.68
C ARG A 87 5.61 -2.51 -15.64
N ASN A 88 6.48 -3.47 -15.95
CA ASN A 88 6.10 -4.65 -16.77
C ASN A 88 5.08 -5.57 -16.06
N ASN A 89 4.90 -5.45 -14.74
CA ASN A 89 3.87 -6.15 -13.97
C ASN A 89 2.65 -5.24 -13.65
N GLY A 90 2.52 -4.09 -14.32
CA GLY A 90 1.35 -3.21 -14.21
C GLY A 90 1.40 -2.18 -13.09
N TYR A 91 2.50 -2.06 -12.33
CA TYR A 91 2.63 -1.05 -11.27
C TYR A 91 2.95 0.33 -11.85
N ASP A 92 2.39 1.39 -11.25
CA ASP A 92 2.80 2.78 -11.53
C ASP A 92 4.08 3.09 -10.75
N ALA A 93 5.20 2.53 -11.24
CA ALA A 93 6.49 2.62 -10.57
C ALA A 93 7.37 3.72 -11.17
N TRP A 94 7.98 4.49 -10.28
CA TRP A 94 8.94 5.54 -10.52
C TRP A 94 10.24 5.21 -9.79
N GLY A 95 11.33 5.87 -10.13
CA GLY A 95 12.60 5.67 -9.44
C GLY A 95 13.44 6.92 -9.36
N CYS A 96 14.15 7.09 -8.24
CA CYS A 96 15.19 8.11 -8.13
C CYS A 96 16.48 7.53 -7.60
N ASP A 97 17.56 8.19 -7.97
CA ASP A 97 18.91 7.87 -7.53
C ASP A 97 19.74 9.15 -7.47
N VAL A 98 20.77 9.18 -6.63
CA VAL A 98 21.70 10.29 -6.51
C VAL A 98 22.79 10.21 -7.61
N SER A 99 23.00 9.04 -8.20
CA SER A 99 24.00 8.80 -9.24
C SER A 99 23.50 9.23 -10.62
N GLU A 100 24.12 10.24 -11.19
CA GLU A 100 23.87 10.68 -12.57
C GLU A 100 24.22 9.57 -13.57
N PHE A 101 25.26 8.81 -13.30
CA PHE A 101 25.63 7.66 -14.12
C PHE A 101 24.55 6.59 -14.12
N ALA A 102 24.01 6.24 -12.96
CA ALA A 102 22.95 5.25 -12.82
C ALA A 102 21.70 5.65 -13.63
N ILE A 103 21.33 6.92 -13.56
CA ILE A 103 20.14 7.45 -14.27
C ILE A 103 20.39 7.55 -15.78
N ASN A 104 21.51 8.07 -16.22
CA ASN A 104 21.71 8.47 -17.62
C ASN A 104 22.51 7.45 -18.44
N GLU A 105 23.54 6.82 -17.86
CA GLU A 105 24.50 6.00 -18.61
C GLU A 105 24.29 4.50 -18.39
N ALA A 106 23.99 4.05 -17.18
CA ALA A 106 23.83 2.63 -16.90
C ALA A 106 22.70 2.02 -17.72
N GLY A 107 23.01 1.00 -18.52
CA GLY A 107 22.07 0.37 -19.44
C GLY A 107 21.66 1.21 -20.66
N ARG A 108 22.34 2.34 -20.92
CA ARG A 108 22.10 3.21 -22.07
C ARG A 108 22.06 2.43 -23.38
N GLY A 109 21.08 2.77 -24.23
CA GLY A 109 20.91 2.11 -25.53
C GLY A 109 20.09 0.82 -25.50
N THR A 110 19.85 0.21 -24.34
CA THR A 110 18.97 -0.96 -24.22
C THR A 110 17.51 -0.58 -24.39
N ALA A 111 16.71 -1.51 -24.91
CA ALA A 111 15.27 -1.27 -25.15
C ALA A 111 14.52 -1.00 -23.83
N TRP A 112 14.87 -1.70 -22.75
CA TRP A 112 14.23 -1.53 -21.45
C TRP A 112 14.57 -0.17 -20.82
N LYS A 113 15.83 0.31 -20.93
CA LYS A 113 16.24 1.61 -20.39
C LYS A 113 15.50 2.75 -21.09
N LYS A 114 15.41 2.70 -22.42
CA LYS A 114 14.63 3.68 -23.20
C LYS A 114 13.17 3.74 -22.75
N LYS A 115 12.57 2.59 -22.44
CA LYS A 115 11.18 2.49 -21.98
C LYS A 115 10.96 3.16 -20.64
N ILE A 116 11.92 3.07 -19.71
CA ILE A 116 11.74 3.57 -18.35
C ILE A 116 12.36 4.94 -18.11
N GLN A 117 13.13 5.45 -19.04
CA GLN A 117 13.81 6.76 -18.90
C GLN A 117 12.86 7.91 -18.45
N PRO A 118 11.59 7.98 -18.88
CA PRO A 118 10.66 9.00 -18.40
C PRO A 118 10.22 8.82 -16.94
N TYR A 119 10.52 7.69 -16.31
CA TYR A 119 10.04 7.31 -14.98
C TYR A 119 11.17 7.22 -13.95
N ILE A 120 12.40 7.54 -14.37
CA ILE A 120 13.55 7.60 -13.46
C ILE A 120 14.17 8.99 -13.53
N PHE A 121 14.62 9.49 -12.37
CA PHE A 121 15.14 10.86 -12.26
C PHE A 121 16.21 10.97 -11.18
N LEU A 122 17.03 12.02 -11.31
CA LEU A 122 18.07 12.35 -10.34
C LEU A 122 17.44 13.05 -9.14
N ASP A 123 17.68 12.55 -7.94
CA ASP A 123 17.29 13.18 -6.68
C ASP A 123 18.16 12.68 -5.53
N ASN A 124 18.51 13.57 -4.60
CA ASN A 124 19.20 13.23 -3.36
C ASN A 124 18.20 13.20 -2.21
N ILE A 125 17.95 12.03 -1.65
CA ILE A 125 16.99 11.87 -0.56
C ILE A 125 17.31 12.70 0.68
N LEU A 126 18.58 13.08 0.91
CA LEU A 126 18.94 13.95 2.03
C LEU A 126 18.55 15.41 1.79
N ASP A 127 18.39 15.83 0.52
CA ASP A 127 17.92 17.18 0.12
C ASP A 127 16.87 17.06 -1.00
N THR A 128 15.90 16.18 -0.83
CA THR A 128 14.91 15.86 -1.86
C THR A 128 14.02 17.05 -2.22
N LYS A 129 13.75 17.18 -3.52
CA LYS A 129 12.79 18.16 -4.07
C LYS A 129 11.42 17.54 -4.35
N ILE A 130 11.24 16.26 -4.02
CA ILE A 130 9.95 15.58 -4.16
C ILE A 130 8.96 16.22 -3.19
N GLU A 131 7.79 16.57 -3.70
CA GLU A 131 6.72 17.16 -2.89
C GLU A 131 6.19 16.17 -1.86
N GLU A 132 5.68 16.72 -0.76
CA GLU A 132 5.07 15.94 0.31
C GLU A 132 3.90 15.09 -0.20
N ASN A 133 3.79 13.87 0.35
CA ASN A 133 2.70 12.94 0.01
C ASN A 133 2.56 12.66 -1.51
N THR A 134 3.68 12.63 -2.25
CA THR A 134 3.67 12.37 -3.71
C THR A 134 3.45 10.90 -4.02
N TYR A 135 4.00 9.99 -3.22
CA TYR A 135 3.96 8.55 -3.47
C TYR A 135 3.11 7.82 -2.43
N ASP A 136 2.32 6.85 -2.89
CA ASP A 136 1.53 6.01 -1.99
C ASP A 136 2.40 5.01 -1.24
N THR A 137 3.41 4.49 -1.94
CA THR A 137 4.35 3.49 -1.42
C THR A 137 5.78 3.81 -1.86
N ILE A 138 6.74 3.58 -0.98
CA ILE A 138 8.18 3.60 -1.31
C ILE A 138 8.75 2.19 -1.16
N VAL A 139 9.60 1.80 -2.10
CA VAL A 139 10.47 0.63 -2.01
C VAL A 139 11.89 1.16 -1.81
N CYS A 140 12.35 1.17 -0.56
CA CYS A 140 13.67 1.60 -0.16
C CYS A 140 14.49 0.40 0.31
N ARG A 141 15.57 0.10 -0.41
CA ARG A 141 16.38 -1.07 -0.09
C ARG A 141 17.86 -0.76 -0.20
N TYR A 142 18.59 -1.19 0.85
CA TYR A 142 20.04 -1.11 0.87
C TYR A 142 20.55 0.33 0.62
N LEU A 143 20.00 1.26 1.41
CA LEU A 143 20.38 2.67 1.38
C LEU A 143 20.69 3.21 2.79
N GLY A 144 19.91 2.84 3.80
CA GLY A 144 20.05 3.36 5.15
C GLY A 144 21.42 3.09 5.79
N GLU A 145 22.04 1.96 5.44
CA GLU A 145 23.35 1.55 5.93
C GLU A 145 24.52 2.41 5.45
N HIS A 146 24.29 3.25 4.45
CA HIS A 146 25.28 4.16 3.88
C HIS A 146 25.32 5.54 4.57
N PHE A 147 24.40 5.81 5.47
CA PHE A 147 24.27 7.13 6.11
C PHE A 147 24.89 7.15 7.49
N GLU A 148 25.55 8.27 7.81
CA GLU A 148 25.97 8.59 9.17
C GLU A 148 24.76 8.89 10.07
N ASP A 149 24.94 8.85 11.39
CA ASP A 149 23.85 8.95 12.37
C ASP A 149 22.97 10.20 12.23
N ASP A 150 23.56 11.35 11.92
CA ASP A 150 22.83 12.59 11.68
C ASP A 150 22.09 12.61 10.35
N GLN A 151 22.60 11.92 9.35
CA GLN A 151 21.96 11.77 8.05
C GLN A 151 20.78 10.80 8.08
N ILE A 152 20.81 9.76 8.94
CA ILE A 152 19.72 8.80 9.07
C ILE A 152 18.41 9.48 9.45
N GLU A 153 18.44 10.46 10.36
CA GLU A 153 17.23 11.19 10.75
C GLU A 153 16.66 11.98 9.58
N ILE A 154 17.50 12.72 8.87
CA ILE A 154 17.10 13.50 7.68
C ILE A 154 16.53 12.58 6.60
N PHE A 155 17.19 11.44 6.37
CA PHE A 155 16.75 10.43 5.42
C PHE A 155 15.36 9.89 5.77
N LEU A 156 15.13 9.47 7.03
CA LEU A 156 13.85 8.93 7.47
C LEU A 156 12.75 9.98 7.47
N ASP A 157 13.05 11.23 7.83
CA ASP A 157 12.09 12.35 7.75
C ASP A 157 11.65 12.60 6.30
N ASN A 158 12.59 12.60 5.37
CA ASN A 158 12.29 12.80 3.96
C ASN A 158 11.49 11.62 3.37
N ILE A 159 11.86 10.36 3.68
CA ILE A 159 11.07 9.17 3.29
C ILE A 159 9.65 9.28 3.85
N HIS A 160 9.51 9.65 5.14
CA HIS A 160 8.20 9.86 5.77
C HIS A 160 7.41 10.98 5.07
N LYS A 161 8.04 12.13 4.82
CA LYS A 161 7.41 13.29 4.19
C LYS A 161 6.79 12.96 2.83
N ILE A 162 7.54 12.29 1.96
CA ILE A 162 7.12 12.03 0.57
C ILE A 162 6.18 10.83 0.41
N THR A 163 6.02 9.98 1.45
CA THR A 163 5.22 8.74 1.42
C THR A 163 3.87 8.93 2.11
N LYS A 164 2.78 8.40 1.53
CA LYS A 164 1.44 8.44 2.13
C LYS A 164 1.13 7.24 3.03
N ARG A 165 1.52 6.01 2.65
CA ARG A 165 0.95 4.78 3.23
C ARG A 165 1.97 3.78 3.74
N PHE A 166 2.84 3.29 2.87
CA PHE A 166 3.75 2.19 3.20
C PHE A 166 5.16 2.43 2.68
N VAL A 167 6.14 1.99 3.47
CA VAL A 167 7.52 1.87 3.03
C VAL A 167 7.93 0.41 3.14
N TYR A 168 8.33 -0.19 2.01
CA TYR A 168 9.07 -1.44 2.05
C TYR A 168 10.53 -1.09 2.25
N PHE A 169 11.05 -1.38 3.44
CA PHE A 169 12.38 -0.98 3.87
C PHE A 169 13.28 -2.21 4.01
N GLY A 170 14.45 -2.18 3.42
CA GLY A 170 15.47 -3.21 3.55
C GLY A 170 16.83 -2.58 3.76
N ILE A 171 17.63 -3.19 4.63
CA ILE A 171 19.01 -2.79 4.95
C ILE A 171 19.95 -3.98 4.98
N THR A 172 21.22 -3.71 5.06
CA THR A 172 22.25 -4.68 5.44
C THR A 172 22.71 -4.37 6.86
N SER A 173 22.36 -5.24 7.83
CA SER A 173 22.72 -5.03 9.24
C SER A 173 24.17 -5.38 9.50
N ILE A 174 24.74 -4.84 10.59
CA ILE A 174 26.12 -5.15 11.02
C ILE A 174 26.36 -6.65 11.24
N LYS A 175 25.31 -7.43 11.52
CA LYS A 175 25.39 -8.89 11.67
C LYS A 175 25.36 -9.66 10.36
N SER A 176 25.04 -8.97 9.25
CA SER A 176 25.07 -9.56 7.92
C SER A 176 26.50 -9.72 7.42
N PRO A 177 26.88 -10.88 6.85
CA PRO A 177 28.16 -11.03 6.19
C PRO A 177 28.37 -10.03 5.04
N HIS A 178 27.29 -9.52 4.46
CA HIS A 178 27.34 -8.56 3.35
C HIS A 178 27.71 -7.15 3.81
N PHE A 179 27.51 -6.81 5.07
CA PHE A 179 27.80 -5.48 5.60
C PHE A 179 29.27 -5.08 5.39
N TYR A 180 30.18 -6.03 5.58
CA TYR A 180 31.63 -5.79 5.50
C TYR A 180 32.19 -5.96 4.10
N LEU A 181 31.35 -6.31 3.12
CA LEU A 181 31.77 -6.44 1.71
C LEU A 181 31.70 -5.12 0.95
N ASP A 182 31.05 -4.12 1.55
CA ASP A 182 30.88 -2.79 0.99
C ASP A 182 31.49 -1.75 1.94
N ASP A 183 32.50 -1.02 1.44
CA ASP A 183 33.22 -0.05 2.24
C ASP A 183 32.44 1.22 2.52
N THR A 184 31.32 1.43 1.87
CA THR A 184 30.44 2.57 2.09
C THR A 184 29.37 2.31 3.17
N HIS A 185 29.28 1.09 3.73
CA HIS A 185 28.40 0.81 4.87
C HIS A 185 29.01 1.37 6.15
N VAL A 186 28.41 2.42 6.69
CA VAL A 186 28.85 3.13 7.89
C VAL A 186 27.92 3.00 9.08
N ALA A 187 26.62 2.76 8.87
CA ALA A 187 25.63 2.59 9.94
C ALA A 187 25.74 1.21 10.60
N GLU A 188 26.52 1.14 11.66
CA GLU A 188 26.85 -0.12 12.36
C GLU A 188 25.76 -0.59 13.31
N TYR A 189 24.53 -0.76 12.82
CA TYR A 189 23.39 -1.16 13.60
C TYR A 189 22.96 -2.61 13.37
N ASP A 190 22.57 -3.29 14.46
CA ASP A 190 21.88 -4.57 14.36
C ASP A 190 20.37 -4.38 14.09
N LEU A 191 19.67 -5.49 13.84
CA LEU A 191 18.25 -5.45 13.47
C LEU A 191 17.36 -4.81 14.55
N LYS A 192 17.70 -4.99 15.83
CA LYS A 192 16.94 -4.41 16.94
C LYS A 192 17.14 -2.89 17.01
N GLN A 193 18.38 -2.45 16.84
CA GLN A 193 18.70 -1.02 16.79
C GLN A 193 18.04 -0.35 15.58
N TRP A 194 18.02 -1.01 14.40
CA TRP A 194 17.26 -0.53 13.25
C TRP A 194 15.76 -0.43 13.52
N GLU A 195 15.16 -1.38 14.22
CA GLU A 195 13.74 -1.29 14.61
C GLU A 195 13.48 -0.10 15.54
N GLU A 196 14.36 0.15 16.51
CA GLU A 196 14.27 1.32 17.39
C GLU A 196 14.40 2.64 16.61
N ILE A 197 15.34 2.71 15.65
CA ILE A 197 15.54 3.86 14.77
C ILE A 197 14.30 4.12 13.90
N LEU A 198 13.77 3.09 13.26
CA LEU A 198 12.62 3.19 12.36
C LEU A 198 11.34 3.62 13.07
N THR A 199 11.16 3.22 14.34
CA THR A 199 9.92 3.48 15.10
C THR A 199 10.01 4.70 16.01
N ARG A 200 11.22 5.22 16.29
CA ARG A 200 11.34 6.45 17.08
C ARG A 200 10.72 7.63 16.34
N ASN A 201 10.33 8.66 17.07
CA ASN A 201 9.69 9.87 16.57
C ASN A 201 8.33 9.64 15.87
N ASN A 202 7.69 8.49 16.08
CA ASN A 202 6.36 8.17 15.55
C ASN A 202 6.21 8.30 14.01
N ARG A 203 7.29 8.14 13.24
CA ARG A 203 7.23 8.20 11.78
C ARG A 203 6.58 6.97 11.17
N PHE A 204 6.94 5.80 11.71
CA PHE A 204 6.54 4.51 11.16
C PHE A 204 6.11 3.53 12.24
N GLU A 205 5.15 2.68 11.89
CA GLU A 205 4.78 1.48 12.61
C GLU A 205 5.28 0.25 11.84
N ILE A 206 5.92 -0.70 12.51
CA ILE A 206 6.31 -1.96 11.88
C ILE A 206 5.05 -2.78 11.64
N TYR A 207 4.58 -2.78 10.38
CA TYR A 207 3.37 -3.50 9.99
C TYR A 207 3.62 -5.00 9.83
N LYS A 208 4.73 -5.37 9.21
CA LYS A 208 5.17 -6.76 9.04
C LYS A 208 6.69 -6.86 8.96
N ARG A 209 7.21 -7.93 9.57
CA ARG A 209 8.59 -8.37 9.45
C ARG A 209 8.65 -9.90 9.45
N LYS A 210 9.58 -10.48 8.71
CA LYS A 210 9.99 -11.87 8.92
C LYS A 210 11.08 -11.91 10.00
N PRO A 211 11.03 -12.84 10.98
CA PRO A 211 12.00 -12.90 12.07
C PRO A 211 13.47 -12.99 11.66
N THR A 212 13.76 -13.53 10.48
CA THR A 212 15.12 -13.73 9.94
C THR A 212 15.42 -12.80 8.75
N SER A 213 14.58 -11.80 8.49
CA SER A 213 14.72 -10.89 7.34
C SER A 213 15.25 -9.54 7.80
N GLU A 214 16.14 -8.96 7.02
CA GLU A 214 16.59 -7.58 7.11
C GLU A 214 15.66 -6.62 6.37
N GLU A 215 14.38 -6.99 6.26
CA GLU A 215 13.37 -6.26 5.50
C GLU A 215 12.10 -6.09 6.31
N TRP A 216 11.53 -4.89 6.27
CA TRP A 216 10.28 -4.51 6.94
C TRP A 216 9.28 -3.93 5.95
N LEU A 217 8.01 -4.18 6.20
CA LEU A 217 6.94 -3.34 5.69
C LEU A 217 6.54 -2.38 6.81
N LEU A 218 6.79 -1.11 6.61
CA LEU A 218 6.49 -0.04 7.52
C LEU A 218 5.20 0.65 7.07
N LYS A 219 4.29 0.89 8.00
CA LYS A 219 3.14 1.76 7.79
C LYS A 219 3.53 3.18 8.21
N VAL A 220 3.30 4.13 7.33
CA VAL A 220 3.56 5.55 7.59
C VAL A 220 2.53 6.05 8.58
N ILE A 221 2.99 6.64 9.69
CA ILE A 221 2.16 7.34 10.65
C ILE A 221 2.19 8.81 10.20
N LYS A 222 1.13 9.24 9.52
CA LYS A 222 0.91 10.67 9.36
C LYS A 222 0.24 11.15 10.63
N ASP A 223 0.76 12.22 11.20
CA ASP A 223 -0.06 12.96 12.12
C ASP A 223 -1.42 13.10 11.45
N ARG A 224 -2.45 12.56 12.09
CA ARG A 224 -3.80 12.91 11.64
C ARG A 224 -3.74 14.42 11.57
N PRO A 225 -4.06 15.06 10.42
CA PRO A 225 -4.23 16.49 10.43
C PRO A 225 -5.02 16.73 11.71
N GLN A 226 -4.46 17.53 12.64
CA GLN A 226 -5.26 17.90 13.81
C GLN A 226 -6.55 18.28 13.16
N VAL A 227 -7.57 17.42 13.32
CA VAL A 227 -8.90 17.76 12.86
C VAL A 227 -8.99 19.12 13.52
N GLU A 228 -8.85 20.20 12.72
CA GLU A 228 -9.15 21.54 13.21
C GLU A 228 -10.38 21.28 14.00
N GLU A 229 -10.32 21.47 15.33
CA GLU A 229 -11.44 21.04 16.16
C GLU A 229 -12.63 21.49 15.38
N PHE A 230 -13.29 20.50 14.72
CA PHE A 230 -14.46 20.81 13.94
C PHE A 230 -15.38 21.30 15.04
N ILE A 231 -15.29 22.62 15.27
CA ILE A 231 -16.25 23.32 16.10
C ILE A 231 -17.50 23.12 15.27
N PRO A 232 -18.37 22.18 15.65
CA PRO A 232 -19.60 21.98 14.93
C PRO A 232 -20.22 23.36 14.94
N ASN A 233 -20.48 23.93 13.76
CA ASN A 233 -21.35 25.09 13.70
C ASN A 233 -22.50 24.77 14.61
N GLU A 234 -22.60 25.48 15.74
CA GLU A 234 -23.57 25.20 16.78
C GLU A 234 -24.92 24.96 16.10
N GLY A 235 -25.33 23.73 15.97
CA GLY A 235 -26.67 23.40 15.56
C GLY A 235 -26.93 22.25 14.62
N ILE A 236 -26.01 21.80 13.74
CA ILE A 236 -26.36 20.74 12.77
C ILE A 236 -25.33 19.62 12.79
N LEU A 237 -25.55 18.65 13.68
CA LEU A 237 -24.89 17.35 13.53
C LEU A 237 -25.53 16.64 12.33
N PRO A 238 -24.74 16.02 11.43
CA PRO A 238 -25.31 15.18 10.38
C PRO A 238 -26.03 14.01 11.04
N ILE A 239 -27.36 14.11 11.16
CA ILE A 239 -28.19 13.02 11.65
C ILE A 239 -28.53 12.15 10.44
N GLY A 240 -28.19 10.87 10.53
CA GLY A 240 -28.53 9.89 9.50
C GLY A 240 -29.55 8.89 10.02
N HIS A 241 -30.50 8.55 9.16
CA HIS A 241 -31.51 7.52 9.41
C HIS A 241 -31.07 6.22 8.76
N HIS A 242 -30.91 5.17 9.56
CA HIS A 242 -30.45 3.86 9.14
C HIS A 242 -31.56 2.84 9.38
N TYR A 243 -32.11 2.28 8.32
CA TYR A 243 -33.15 1.25 8.38
C TYR A 243 -32.53 -0.10 8.00
N LEU A 244 -32.72 -1.08 8.87
CA LEU A 244 -32.37 -2.47 8.66
C LEU A 244 -33.65 -3.28 8.52
N GLY A 245 -33.83 -4.01 7.42
CA GLY A 245 -35.02 -4.82 7.14
C GLY A 245 -34.66 -6.29 6.93
N ASP A 246 -35.31 -7.17 7.69
CA ASP A 246 -35.27 -8.63 7.51
C ASP A 246 -36.64 -9.05 7.00
N PHE A 247 -36.77 -9.43 5.73
CA PHE A 247 -37.99 -9.84 5.08
C PHE A 247 -37.98 -11.35 4.81
N GLN A 248 -39.10 -12.02 5.08
CA GLN A 248 -39.25 -13.47 4.91
C GLN A 248 -40.55 -13.83 4.18
N GLY A 249 -40.57 -15.01 3.57
CA GLY A 249 -41.77 -15.53 2.86
C GLY A 249 -41.98 -14.87 1.52
N ILE A 250 -40.91 -14.44 0.86
CA ILE A 250 -40.92 -13.85 -0.48
C ILE A 250 -40.77 -14.96 -1.53
N ARG A 251 -41.39 -14.77 -2.71
CA ARG A 251 -41.30 -15.71 -3.82
C ARG A 251 -39.84 -15.87 -4.28
N LYS A 252 -39.44 -17.12 -4.40
CA LYS A 252 -38.07 -17.48 -4.82
C LYS A 252 -37.69 -16.92 -6.19
N SER A 253 -38.63 -16.84 -7.13
CA SER A 253 -38.46 -16.26 -8.45
C SER A 253 -38.01 -14.81 -8.37
N ASP A 254 -38.66 -14.01 -7.54
CA ASP A 254 -38.41 -12.58 -7.40
C ASP A 254 -37.06 -12.31 -6.73
N LEU A 255 -36.70 -13.13 -5.74
CA LEU A 255 -35.39 -13.05 -5.06
C LEU A 255 -34.21 -13.53 -5.91
N ASN A 256 -34.45 -14.15 -7.06
CA ASN A 256 -33.42 -14.66 -7.97
C ASN A 256 -33.47 -14.02 -9.37
N ASP A 257 -34.21 -12.92 -9.50
CA ASP A 257 -34.30 -12.09 -10.70
C ASP A 257 -33.49 -10.80 -10.51
N GLU A 258 -32.34 -10.73 -11.19
CA GLU A 258 -31.38 -9.64 -11.01
C GLU A 258 -31.92 -8.31 -11.57
N ASP A 259 -32.54 -8.34 -12.75
CA ASP A 259 -33.08 -7.14 -13.39
C ASP A 259 -34.26 -6.58 -12.61
N PHE A 260 -35.12 -7.45 -12.12
CA PHE A 260 -36.24 -7.07 -11.25
C PHE A 260 -35.75 -6.42 -9.95
N LEU A 261 -34.83 -7.05 -9.25
CA LEU A 261 -34.32 -6.51 -7.97
C LEU A 261 -33.57 -5.20 -8.15
N LYS A 262 -32.79 -5.08 -9.23
CA LYS A 262 -32.07 -3.83 -9.54
C LYS A 262 -33.06 -2.70 -9.82
N GLY A 263 -34.05 -2.93 -10.68
CA GLY A 263 -35.11 -1.96 -10.96
C GLY A 263 -35.90 -1.59 -9.71
N LEU A 264 -36.27 -2.56 -8.89
CA LEU A 264 -37.02 -2.33 -7.64
C LEU A 264 -36.20 -1.48 -6.64
N VAL A 265 -34.90 -1.72 -6.51
CA VAL A 265 -34.00 -0.91 -5.66
C VAL A 265 -33.95 0.52 -6.18
N GLU A 266 -33.75 0.72 -7.48
CA GLU A 266 -33.69 2.04 -8.10
C GLU A 266 -35.01 2.81 -7.93
N ASP A 267 -36.16 2.18 -8.20
CA ASP A 267 -37.47 2.77 -8.01
C ASP A 267 -37.74 3.16 -6.54
N SER A 268 -37.29 2.32 -5.62
CA SER A 268 -37.48 2.57 -4.17
C SER A 268 -36.71 3.81 -3.71
N VAL A 269 -35.47 3.98 -4.15
CA VAL A 269 -34.69 5.16 -3.76
C VAL A 269 -35.17 6.44 -4.44
N ILE A 270 -35.64 6.36 -5.69
CA ILE A 270 -36.27 7.50 -6.37
C ILE A 270 -37.52 7.97 -5.62
N LYS A 271 -38.39 7.03 -5.20
CA LYS A 271 -39.58 7.36 -4.38
C LYS A 271 -39.20 8.00 -3.04
N ALA A 272 -38.06 7.64 -2.48
CA ALA A 272 -37.55 8.22 -1.24
C ALA A 272 -36.84 9.58 -1.42
N SER A 273 -36.97 10.19 -2.60
CA SER A 273 -36.32 11.46 -2.98
C SER A 273 -34.79 11.42 -2.93
N CYS A 274 -34.20 10.24 -3.08
CA CYS A 274 -32.75 10.06 -3.13
C CYS A 274 -32.24 10.10 -4.57
N LYS A 275 -30.98 10.55 -4.75
CA LYS A 275 -30.32 10.61 -6.05
C LYS A 275 -29.35 9.47 -6.24
N ILE A 276 -29.55 8.71 -7.31
CA ILE A 276 -28.69 7.57 -7.67
C ILE A 276 -27.40 8.06 -8.30
N ILE A 277 -26.26 7.67 -7.73
CA ILE A 277 -24.94 7.85 -8.33
C ILE A 277 -24.58 6.63 -9.18
N ASN A 278 -24.77 5.43 -8.63
CA ASN A 278 -24.46 4.16 -9.29
C ASN A 278 -25.21 2.99 -8.65
N THR A 279 -25.60 2.02 -9.46
CA THR A 279 -26.16 0.75 -8.98
C THR A 279 -25.33 -0.41 -9.49
N ALA A 280 -24.83 -1.24 -8.58
CA ALA A 280 -24.10 -2.45 -8.85
C ALA A 280 -24.88 -3.67 -8.36
N SER A 281 -24.81 -4.78 -9.12
CA SER A 281 -25.40 -6.06 -8.73
C SER A 281 -24.41 -7.20 -8.92
N TYR A 282 -24.64 -8.29 -8.17
CA TYR A 282 -23.90 -9.53 -8.32
C TYR A 282 -24.83 -10.72 -8.08
N LYS A 283 -24.90 -11.63 -9.05
CA LYS A 283 -25.68 -12.86 -8.97
C LYS A 283 -24.78 -14.02 -8.56
N TYR A 284 -25.17 -14.66 -7.47
CA TYR A 284 -24.46 -15.83 -6.95
C TYR A 284 -24.94 -17.12 -7.63
N PHE A 285 -24.05 -18.09 -7.71
CA PHE A 285 -24.40 -19.42 -8.19
C PHE A 285 -24.46 -20.39 -6.99
N PRO A 286 -25.51 -21.25 -6.86
CA PRO A 286 -26.66 -21.39 -7.78
C PRO A 286 -27.79 -20.39 -7.54
N TYR A 287 -27.82 -19.67 -6.39
CA TYR A 287 -28.90 -18.74 -6.03
C TYR A 287 -28.37 -17.54 -5.26
N GLY A 288 -29.14 -16.47 -5.29
CA GLY A 288 -28.90 -15.27 -4.51
C GLY A 288 -28.39 -14.11 -5.35
N ILE A 289 -28.76 -12.92 -4.95
CA ILE A 289 -28.38 -11.66 -5.60
C ILE A 289 -28.08 -10.63 -4.52
N SER A 290 -27.02 -9.87 -4.73
CA SER A 290 -26.76 -8.63 -4.00
C SER A 290 -26.89 -7.46 -4.96
N VAL A 291 -27.65 -6.44 -4.54
CA VAL A 291 -27.73 -5.15 -5.22
C VAL A 291 -27.31 -4.08 -4.24
N VAL A 292 -26.44 -3.17 -4.68
CA VAL A 292 -26.01 -2.00 -3.91
C VAL A 292 -26.19 -0.76 -4.76
N CYS A 293 -26.98 0.17 -4.27
CA CYS A 293 -27.21 1.46 -4.87
C CYS A 293 -26.48 2.54 -4.06
N LEU A 294 -25.49 3.17 -4.69
CA LEU A 294 -24.80 4.33 -4.14
C LEU A 294 -25.64 5.58 -4.42
N LEU A 295 -25.89 6.35 -3.38
CA LEU A 295 -26.70 7.57 -3.42
C LEU A 295 -25.86 8.80 -3.06
N GLU A 296 -26.27 9.98 -3.50
CA GLU A 296 -25.64 11.23 -3.01
C GLU A 296 -25.80 11.33 -1.49
N GLU A 297 -26.92 10.85 -0.95
CA GLU A 297 -27.24 10.85 0.48
C GLU A 297 -26.60 9.68 1.24
N SER A 298 -26.19 8.60 0.62
CA SER A 298 -25.43 7.45 1.15
C SER A 298 -25.62 6.15 0.35
N HIS A 299 -26.50 5.20 0.78
CA HIS A 299 -26.69 3.92 0.06
C HIS A 299 -27.99 3.20 0.43
N LEU A 300 -28.39 2.29 -0.48
CA LEU A 300 -29.33 1.20 -0.23
C LEU A 300 -28.69 -0.12 -0.70
N SER A 301 -28.75 -1.17 0.10
CA SER A 301 -28.39 -2.51 -0.34
C SER A 301 -29.47 -3.54 -0.04
N ILE A 302 -29.58 -4.57 -0.90
CA ILE A 302 -30.38 -5.76 -0.68
C ILE A 302 -29.53 -7.01 -0.95
N HIS A 303 -29.63 -7.99 -0.05
CA HIS A 303 -29.00 -9.30 -0.17
C HIS A 303 -30.09 -10.38 -0.10
N THR A 304 -30.19 -11.23 -1.13
CA THR A 304 -31.26 -12.21 -1.21
C THR A 304 -30.78 -13.63 -0.98
N TYR A 305 -31.65 -14.42 -0.35
CA TYR A 305 -31.49 -15.84 -0.06
C TYR A 305 -32.72 -16.59 -0.58
N PRO A 306 -32.81 -16.83 -1.91
CA PRO A 306 -33.99 -17.41 -2.52
C PRO A 306 -34.35 -18.79 -1.96
N GLU A 307 -33.36 -19.58 -1.54
CA GLU A 307 -33.55 -20.91 -0.94
C GLU A 307 -34.33 -20.88 0.37
N TYR A 308 -34.28 -19.74 1.09
CA TYR A 308 -35.01 -19.52 2.34
C TYR A 308 -36.20 -18.58 2.18
N GLY A 309 -36.40 -18.02 0.97
CA GLY A 309 -37.43 -17.01 0.73
C GLY A 309 -37.19 -15.71 1.51
N MET A 310 -35.93 -15.33 1.71
CA MET A 310 -35.51 -14.22 2.59
C MET A 310 -34.65 -13.19 1.86
N CYS A 311 -34.72 -11.94 2.32
CA CYS A 311 -33.72 -10.94 2.00
C CYS A 311 -33.42 -10.04 3.20
N PHE A 312 -32.21 -9.49 3.19
CA PHE A 312 -31.76 -8.46 4.13
C PHE A 312 -31.55 -7.13 3.39
N ILE A 313 -32.08 -6.07 3.99
CA ILE A 313 -32.11 -4.73 3.40
C ILE A 313 -31.42 -3.78 4.36
N ASP A 314 -30.57 -2.93 3.82
CA ASP A 314 -29.85 -1.90 4.55
C ASP A 314 -29.99 -0.58 3.81
N ILE A 315 -30.59 0.43 4.45
CA ILE A 315 -30.80 1.76 3.89
C ILE A 315 -30.27 2.78 4.88
N PHE A 316 -29.26 3.50 4.49
CA PHE A 316 -28.75 4.62 5.27
C PHE A 316 -28.80 5.90 4.44
N THR A 317 -29.37 6.94 4.97
CA THR A 317 -29.38 8.27 4.34
C THR A 317 -29.10 9.35 5.36
N CYS A 318 -28.44 10.43 4.90
CA CYS A 318 -28.22 11.66 5.64
C CYS A 318 -28.94 12.80 4.93
N GLY A 319 -29.35 13.83 5.68
CA GLY A 319 -30.05 15.00 5.13
C GLY A 319 -31.56 15.01 5.45
N GLU A 320 -32.15 16.19 5.31
CA GLU A 320 -33.55 16.43 5.69
C GLU A 320 -34.56 16.03 4.61
N GLU A 321 -34.14 15.94 3.35
CA GLU A 321 -35.00 15.64 2.20
C GLU A 321 -35.18 14.15 1.94
N ALA A 322 -34.21 13.35 2.29
CA ALA A 322 -34.21 11.89 2.06
C ALA A 322 -35.10 11.19 3.10
N THR A 323 -36.04 10.39 2.63
CA THR A 323 -36.94 9.64 3.50
C THR A 323 -36.75 8.12 3.32
N PRO A 324 -35.71 7.52 3.94
CA PRO A 324 -35.35 6.10 3.74
C PRO A 324 -36.48 5.14 4.13
N LYS A 325 -37.40 5.57 5.02
CA LYS A 325 -38.57 4.80 5.35
C LYS A 325 -39.46 4.55 4.12
N ILE A 326 -39.63 5.53 3.23
CA ILE A 326 -40.44 5.38 2.01
C ILE A 326 -39.83 4.29 1.10
N ALA A 327 -38.49 4.23 0.98
CA ALA A 327 -37.85 3.17 0.22
C ALA A 327 -38.07 1.79 0.86
N MET A 328 -37.99 1.67 2.19
CA MET A 328 -38.24 0.43 2.92
C MET A 328 -39.71 -0.02 2.76
N ASP A 329 -40.66 0.91 2.89
CA ASP A 329 -42.09 0.64 2.73
C ASP A 329 -42.41 0.17 1.28
N HIS A 330 -41.77 0.79 0.26
CA HIS A 330 -41.98 0.39 -1.13
C HIS A 330 -41.38 -0.98 -1.43
N LEU A 331 -40.19 -1.30 -0.89
CA LEU A 331 -39.65 -2.66 -0.99
C LEU A 331 -40.57 -3.69 -0.36
N GLN A 332 -41.14 -3.39 0.79
CA GLN A 332 -42.10 -4.27 1.45
C GLN A 332 -43.37 -4.45 0.62
N GLU A 333 -43.92 -3.37 0.04
CA GLU A 333 -45.14 -3.41 -0.78
C GLU A 333 -44.94 -4.30 -2.02
N VAL A 334 -43.83 -4.19 -2.71
CA VAL A 334 -43.58 -4.91 -3.96
C VAL A 334 -43.13 -6.36 -3.73
N LEU A 335 -42.26 -6.62 -2.74
CA LEU A 335 -41.81 -7.96 -2.42
C LEU A 335 -42.85 -8.82 -1.70
N MET A 336 -43.87 -8.22 -1.10
CA MET A 336 -44.99 -8.88 -0.38
C MET A 336 -44.51 -9.98 0.59
N PRO A 337 -43.60 -9.68 1.53
CA PRO A 337 -43.12 -10.66 2.48
C PRO A 337 -44.25 -11.08 3.44
N THR A 338 -44.24 -12.32 3.89
CA THR A 338 -45.20 -12.81 4.91
C THR A 338 -44.80 -12.44 6.34
N SER A 339 -43.52 -12.13 6.53
CA SER A 339 -42.97 -11.66 7.81
C SER A 339 -41.95 -10.57 7.58
N VAL A 340 -41.99 -9.52 8.39
CA VAL A 340 -41.12 -8.34 8.30
C VAL A 340 -40.61 -7.96 9.67
N SER A 341 -39.33 -7.72 9.78
CA SER A 341 -38.71 -7.05 10.92
C SER A 341 -37.93 -5.84 10.40
N VAL A 342 -38.34 -4.65 10.83
CA VAL A 342 -37.65 -3.39 10.46
C VAL A 342 -37.19 -2.69 11.72
N LYS A 343 -35.91 -2.29 11.72
CA LYS A 343 -35.29 -1.54 12.81
C LYS A 343 -34.73 -0.23 12.28
N GLU A 344 -35.13 0.87 12.93
CA GLU A 344 -34.54 2.18 12.69
C GLU A 344 -33.43 2.48 13.70
N ILE A 345 -32.31 3.02 13.23
CA ILE A 345 -31.21 3.49 14.05
C ILE A 345 -30.89 4.92 13.64
N ILE A 346 -31.03 5.85 14.56
CA ILE A 346 -30.58 7.24 14.34
C ILE A 346 -29.09 7.33 14.64
N ARG A 347 -28.31 7.74 13.66
CA ARG A 347 -26.86 7.88 13.76
C ARG A 347 -26.47 9.36 13.82
N GLY A 348 -25.32 9.66 14.44
CA GLY A 348 -24.85 11.04 14.59
C GLY A 348 -25.42 11.78 15.82
N LYS A 349 -26.36 11.16 16.58
CA LYS A 349 -26.81 11.71 17.86
C LYS A 349 -25.69 11.61 18.90
N ASN A 350 -25.27 12.74 19.41
CA ASN A 350 -24.29 12.78 20.49
C ASN A 350 -24.98 12.41 21.81
N ASP A 351 -24.96 11.14 22.20
CA ASP A 351 -25.30 10.69 23.54
C ASP A 351 -24.15 10.96 24.54
N ARG A 352 -23.59 12.16 24.50
CA ARG A 352 -22.76 12.63 25.62
C ARG A 352 -23.67 13.10 26.73
N ARG A 353 -24.03 12.19 27.62
CA ARG A 353 -24.38 12.49 29.00
C ARG A 353 -23.18 12.28 29.89
#